data_064277443819fce021373a8aa63b52ff
#
_entry.id   064277443819fce021373a8aa63b52ff
#
_cell.length_a   1.000
_cell.length_b   1.000
_cell.length_c   1.000
_cell.angle_alpha   90.00
_cell.angle_beta   90.00
_cell.angle_gamma   90.00
#
_symmetry.space_group_name_H-M   'P 1'
#
loop_
_entity.id
_entity.type
_entity.pdbx_description
1 polymer ?
#
loop_
_entity_poly.entity_id
_entity_poly.type
_entity_poly.pdbx_seq_one_letter_code
_entity_poly.pdbx_strand_id
1 'polypeptide(L)'
;MDGYLLDTNAASILWDARHRDHRKIKIFLENISSSPIWISIIVLAEIEYGLKIVPRLDVGRQDDIRNEMAKFLLILALDKHTVAPYSDLRAELFKKYAPKDRKGRLTTRRPEDLVDRTTAKELGVQENDIWIAAQAIQYNLILVTRDRMSRIAEVSTTLTYPLQIAAWK
;
A
#
# COMPACT_ATOMS: atom_id res chain seq x y z
N MET A 1 -10.55 14.63 -2.23
CA MET A 1 -9.61 14.89 -3.34
C MET A 1 -9.90 13.85 -4.40
N ASP A 2 -9.79 14.20 -5.65
CA ASP A 2 -9.86 13.19 -6.70
C ASP A 2 -8.43 12.94 -7.19
N GLY A 3 -8.03 11.68 -7.33
CA GLY A 3 -6.69 11.33 -7.76
C GLY A 3 -6.31 9.92 -7.41
N TYR A 4 -5.04 9.61 -7.56
CA TYR A 4 -4.50 8.27 -7.36
C TYR A 4 -3.38 8.28 -6.32
N LEU A 5 -3.33 7.25 -5.48
CA LEU A 5 -2.26 6.98 -4.54
C LEU A 5 -1.52 5.73 -4.99
N LEU A 6 -0.22 5.81 -5.20
CA LEU A 6 0.58 4.63 -5.54
C LEU A 6 0.93 3.85 -4.27
N ASP A 7 0.80 2.52 -4.33
CA ASP A 7 1.39 1.64 -3.31
C ASP A 7 2.92 1.53 -3.48
N THR A 8 3.58 0.89 -2.54
CA THR A 8 5.04 0.73 -2.56
C THR A 8 5.53 -0.04 -3.77
N ASN A 9 4.77 -1.06 -4.22
CA ASN A 9 5.13 -1.85 -5.39
C ASN A 9 5.05 -1.01 -6.67
N ALA A 10 3.95 -0.28 -6.87
CA ALA A 10 3.77 0.58 -8.04
C ALA A 10 4.82 1.71 -8.09
N ALA A 11 5.08 2.38 -6.95
CA ALA A 11 6.05 3.46 -6.85
C ALA A 11 7.49 2.96 -7.09
N SER A 12 7.89 1.84 -6.49
CA SER A 12 9.24 1.28 -6.65
C SER A 12 9.53 0.90 -8.10
N ILE A 13 8.53 0.32 -8.80
CA ILE A 13 8.67 -0.02 -10.22
C ILE A 13 8.70 1.23 -11.09
N LEU A 14 7.92 2.26 -10.75
CA LEU A 14 7.91 3.52 -11.48
C LEU A 14 9.27 4.22 -11.42
N TRP A 15 9.93 4.21 -10.27
CA TRP A 15 11.21 4.91 -10.07
C TRP A 15 12.43 4.09 -10.47
N ASP A 16 12.27 2.79 -10.68
CA ASP A 16 13.34 1.92 -11.15
C ASP A 16 13.25 1.69 -12.67
N ALA A 17 13.91 2.55 -13.43
CA ALA A 17 13.91 2.45 -14.91
C ALA A 17 14.45 1.12 -15.45
N ARG A 18 15.21 0.35 -14.64
CA ARG A 18 15.75 -0.96 -15.00
C ARG A 18 14.78 -2.11 -14.67
N HIS A 19 13.65 -1.81 -14.02
CA HIS A 19 12.66 -2.84 -13.70
C HIS A 19 11.90 -3.28 -14.97
N ARG A 20 11.74 -4.60 -15.16
CA ARG A 20 11.08 -5.18 -16.34
C ARG A 20 9.68 -4.65 -16.63
N ASP A 21 8.94 -4.28 -15.60
CA ASP A 21 7.58 -3.77 -15.70
C ASP A 21 7.50 -2.23 -15.66
N HIS A 22 8.63 -1.51 -15.66
CA HIS A 22 8.67 -0.04 -15.63
C HIS A 22 7.82 0.60 -16.74
N ARG A 23 7.92 0.08 -17.97
CA ARG A 23 7.14 0.58 -19.09
C ARG A 23 5.63 0.40 -18.90
N LYS A 24 5.22 -0.69 -18.27
CA LYS A 24 3.79 -0.96 -18.05
C LYS A 24 3.16 0.03 -17.07
N ILE A 25 3.83 0.29 -15.94
CA ILE A 25 3.31 1.27 -14.98
C ILE A 25 3.30 2.67 -15.59
N LYS A 26 4.29 3.05 -16.39
CA LYS A 26 4.29 4.34 -17.09
C LYS A 26 3.09 4.50 -18.02
N ILE A 27 2.82 3.51 -18.87
CA ILE A 27 1.66 3.52 -19.78
C ILE A 27 0.35 3.64 -18.97
N PHE A 28 0.24 2.89 -17.85
CA PHE A 28 -0.92 3.00 -16.99
C PHE A 28 -1.10 4.43 -16.46
N LEU A 29 -0.02 5.05 -15.96
CA LEU A 29 -0.06 6.41 -15.40
C LEU A 29 -0.32 7.47 -16.48
N GLU A 30 0.17 7.29 -17.69
CA GLU A 30 -0.14 8.16 -18.85
C GLU A 30 -1.65 8.18 -19.14
N ASN A 31 -2.33 7.03 -19.02
CA ASN A 31 -3.78 6.93 -19.25
C ASN A 31 -4.62 7.63 -18.16
N ILE A 32 -4.03 7.91 -17.00
CA ILE A 32 -4.69 8.62 -15.87
C ILE A 32 -4.07 9.99 -15.60
N SER A 33 -3.25 10.50 -16.52
CA SER A 33 -2.43 11.71 -16.36
C SER A 33 -3.20 13.01 -16.12
N SER A 34 -4.53 13.02 -16.36
CA SER A 34 -5.39 14.16 -16.05
C SER A 34 -5.67 14.32 -14.55
N SER A 35 -5.33 13.33 -13.74
CA SER A 35 -5.56 13.32 -12.29
C SER A 35 -4.25 13.36 -11.51
N PRO A 36 -4.21 14.02 -10.35
CA PRO A 36 -3.02 14.07 -9.52
C PRO A 36 -2.65 12.69 -9.00
N ILE A 37 -1.35 12.42 -8.96
CA ILE A 37 -0.77 11.17 -8.44
C ILE A 37 -0.06 11.51 -7.14
N TRP A 38 -0.44 10.84 -6.07
CA TRP A 38 0.04 11.03 -4.73
C TRP A 38 0.92 9.86 -4.28
N ILE A 39 1.84 10.14 -3.37
CA ILE A 39 2.70 9.16 -2.71
C ILE A 39 2.55 9.30 -1.20
N SER A 40 2.42 8.17 -0.49
CA SER A 40 2.49 8.17 0.97
C SER A 40 3.92 8.37 1.46
N ILE A 41 4.10 9.09 2.56
CA ILE A 41 5.38 9.13 3.29
C ILE A 41 5.84 7.73 3.71
N ILE A 42 4.92 6.80 3.93
CA ILE A 42 5.23 5.40 4.25
C ILE A 42 5.88 4.72 3.05
N VAL A 43 5.36 4.95 1.84
CA VAL A 43 5.93 4.40 0.60
C VAL A 43 7.37 4.86 0.42
N LEU A 44 7.65 6.15 0.66
CA LEU A 44 9.02 6.67 0.61
C LEU A 44 9.93 5.98 1.62
N ALA A 45 9.46 5.79 2.87
CA ALA A 45 10.22 5.12 3.91
C ALA A 45 10.51 3.64 3.58
N GLU A 46 9.54 2.91 3.03
CA GLU A 46 9.71 1.51 2.63
C GLU A 46 10.72 1.35 1.48
N ILE A 47 10.65 2.21 0.48
CA ILE A 47 11.57 2.17 -0.65
C ILE A 47 12.98 2.52 -0.20
N GLU A 48 13.16 3.60 0.58
CA GLU A 48 14.48 3.98 1.11
C GLU A 48 15.07 2.88 2.02
N TYR A 49 14.23 2.24 2.85
CA TYR A 49 14.64 1.08 3.63
C TYR A 49 15.08 -0.07 2.73
N GLY A 50 14.30 -0.39 1.70
CA GLY A 50 14.63 -1.43 0.72
C GLY A 50 15.97 -1.17 0.04
N LEU A 51 16.26 0.08 -0.36
CA LEU A 51 17.53 0.46 -0.97
C LEU A 51 18.72 0.26 0.00
N LYS A 52 18.53 0.51 1.30
CA LYS A 52 19.59 0.40 2.31
C LYS A 52 19.96 -1.04 2.66
N ILE A 53 19.02 -1.98 2.59
CA ILE A 53 19.25 -3.38 3.00
C ILE A 53 19.70 -4.29 1.86
N VAL A 54 19.89 -3.79 0.64
CA VAL A 54 20.33 -4.61 -0.50
C VAL A 54 21.74 -5.18 -0.26
N PRO A 55 21.91 -6.51 -0.34
CA PRO A 55 23.21 -7.14 -0.05
C PRO A 55 24.35 -6.75 -1.00
N ARG A 56 24.02 -6.39 -2.23
CA ARG A 56 24.95 -5.92 -3.26
C ARG A 56 24.50 -4.54 -3.71
N LEU A 57 25.27 -3.53 -3.31
CA LEU A 57 24.98 -2.14 -3.63
C LEU A 57 25.28 -1.83 -5.09
N ASP A 58 24.26 -1.58 -5.89
CA ASP A 58 24.37 -0.84 -7.15
C ASP A 58 24.08 0.63 -6.84
N VAL A 59 25.12 1.37 -6.48
CA VAL A 59 25.02 2.77 -6.04
C VAL A 59 24.39 3.63 -7.14
N GLY A 60 24.79 3.44 -8.39
CA GLY A 60 24.23 4.20 -9.50
C GLY A 60 22.73 4.00 -9.67
N ARG A 61 22.25 2.75 -9.57
CA ARG A 61 20.80 2.45 -9.62
C ARG A 61 20.06 3.05 -8.44
N GLN A 62 20.66 3.00 -7.25
CA GLN A 62 20.05 3.58 -6.05
C GLN A 62 19.94 5.10 -6.16
N ASP A 63 20.96 5.76 -6.68
CA ASP A 63 20.95 7.21 -6.90
C ASP A 63 19.93 7.61 -7.95
N ASP A 64 19.81 6.83 -9.05
CA ASP A 64 18.78 7.03 -10.07
C ASP A 64 17.37 6.98 -9.44
N ILE A 65 17.09 5.95 -8.61
CA ILE A 65 15.80 5.80 -7.91
C ILE A 65 15.54 6.98 -6.96
N ARG A 66 16.52 7.40 -6.15
CA ARG A 66 16.38 8.55 -5.25
C ARG A 66 16.14 9.86 -6.00
N ASN A 67 16.80 10.04 -7.14
CA ASN A 67 16.59 11.20 -7.99
C ASN A 67 15.16 11.24 -8.57
N GLU A 68 14.59 10.08 -8.96
CA GLU A 68 13.20 10.01 -9.39
C GLU A 68 12.23 10.26 -8.23
N MET A 69 12.48 9.67 -7.04
CA MET A 69 11.70 9.94 -5.82
C MET A 69 11.65 11.44 -5.48
N ALA A 70 12.79 12.13 -5.58
CA ALA A 70 12.90 13.55 -5.25
C ALA A 70 12.11 14.49 -6.18
N LYS A 71 11.74 14.03 -7.37
CA LYS A 71 10.91 14.79 -8.31
C LYS A 71 9.43 14.79 -7.94
N PHE A 72 8.99 13.86 -7.08
CA PHE A 72 7.60 13.77 -6.65
C PHE A 72 7.31 14.82 -5.57
N LEU A 73 6.34 15.69 -5.84
CA LEU A 73 5.98 16.80 -4.96
C LEU A 73 4.69 16.55 -4.16
N LEU A 74 3.84 15.63 -4.63
CA LEU A 74 2.55 15.33 -3.99
C LEU A 74 2.71 14.19 -2.98
N ILE A 75 3.20 14.53 -1.80
CA ILE A 75 3.46 13.58 -0.72
C ILE A 75 2.41 13.76 0.38
N LEU A 76 1.78 12.65 0.79
CA LEU A 76 0.86 12.61 1.92
C LEU A 76 1.62 12.24 3.20
N ALA A 77 1.56 13.12 4.17
CA ALA A 77 1.97 12.83 5.54
C ALA A 77 0.88 12.05 6.28
N LEU A 78 1.27 11.32 7.33
CA LEU A 78 0.30 10.80 8.30
C LEU A 78 -0.16 11.93 9.21
N ASP A 79 -1.45 12.00 9.44
CA ASP A 79 -2.05 12.96 10.36
C ASP A 79 -3.13 12.31 11.25
N LYS A 80 -3.73 13.12 12.14
CA LYS A 80 -4.77 12.64 13.06
C LYS A 80 -6.03 12.08 12.36
N HIS A 81 -6.29 12.49 11.13
CA HIS A 81 -7.47 12.06 10.38
C HIS A 81 -7.28 10.68 9.74
N THR A 82 -6.02 10.23 9.57
CA THR A 82 -5.71 8.87 9.13
C THR A 82 -6.03 7.82 10.20
N VAL A 83 -6.10 8.22 11.47
CA VAL A 83 -6.29 7.29 12.60
C VAL A 83 -7.61 6.54 12.52
N ALA A 84 -8.71 7.21 12.18
CA ALA A 84 -10.02 6.57 12.10
C ALA A 84 -10.08 5.49 11.00
N PRO A 85 -9.83 5.79 9.71
CA PRO A 85 -9.87 4.76 8.66
C PRO A 85 -8.84 3.64 8.88
N TYR A 86 -7.66 3.94 9.46
CA TYR A 86 -6.70 2.90 9.84
C TYR A 86 -7.28 1.95 10.90
N SER A 87 -7.84 2.50 11.98
CA SER A 87 -8.39 1.71 13.07
C SER A 87 -9.56 0.85 12.62
N ASP A 88 -10.42 1.39 11.76
CA ASP A 88 -11.58 0.67 11.21
C ASP A 88 -11.13 -0.50 10.31
N LEU A 89 -10.22 -0.25 9.36
CA LEU A 89 -9.67 -1.29 8.49
C LEU A 89 -9.01 -2.40 9.30
N ARG A 90 -8.18 -2.02 10.28
CA ARG A 90 -7.48 -2.97 11.14
C ARG A 90 -8.47 -3.80 11.96
N ALA A 91 -9.47 -3.17 12.56
CA ALA A 91 -10.49 -3.86 13.34
C ALA A 91 -11.26 -4.88 12.50
N GLU A 92 -11.69 -4.53 11.28
CA GLU A 92 -12.41 -5.43 10.39
C GLU A 92 -11.52 -6.58 9.88
N LEU A 93 -10.25 -6.34 9.57
CA LEU A 93 -9.29 -7.39 9.23
C LEU A 93 -9.14 -8.39 10.38
N PHE A 94 -8.94 -7.91 11.61
CA PHE A 94 -8.77 -8.79 12.77
C PHE A 94 -10.06 -9.53 13.14
N LYS A 95 -11.21 -8.86 13.06
CA LYS A 95 -12.52 -9.49 13.28
C LYS A 95 -12.74 -10.65 12.32
N LYS A 96 -12.35 -10.51 11.06
CA LYS A 96 -12.56 -11.49 10.00
C LYS A 96 -11.51 -12.60 9.99
N TYR A 97 -10.23 -12.25 10.14
CA TYR A 97 -9.12 -13.14 9.83
C TYR A 97 -8.23 -13.52 11.01
N ALA A 98 -8.31 -12.81 12.15
CA ALA A 98 -7.45 -13.17 13.26
C ALA A 98 -7.82 -14.52 13.87
N PRO A 99 -6.84 -15.40 14.13
CA PRO A 99 -7.06 -16.65 14.82
C PRO A 99 -7.52 -16.38 16.26
N LYS A 100 -8.38 -17.26 16.75
CA LYS A 100 -8.97 -17.16 18.11
C LYS A 100 -8.67 -18.41 18.91
N ASP A 101 -8.42 -18.25 20.19
CA ASP A 101 -8.31 -19.36 21.14
C ASP A 101 -9.68 -20.01 21.42
N ARG A 102 -9.67 -21.07 22.23
CA ARG A 102 -10.91 -21.78 22.64
C ARG A 102 -11.90 -20.90 23.40
N LYS A 103 -11.45 -19.75 23.95
CA LYS A 103 -12.27 -18.77 24.66
C LYS A 103 -12.68 -17.59 23.78
N GLY A 104 -12.41 -17.66 22.46
CA GLY A 104 -12.76 -16.64 21.48
C GLY A 104 -11.87 -15.39 21.50
N ARG A 105 -10.73 -15.41 22.22
CA ARG A 105 -9.79 -14.28 22.26
C ARG A 105 -8.82 -14.36 21.09
N LEU A 106 -8.45 -13.19 20.56
CA LEU A 106 -7.46 -13.08 19.50
C LEU A 106 -6.10 -13.59 19.98
N THR A 107 -5.44 -14.43 19.18
CA THR A 107 -4.12 -15.00 19.48
C THR A 107 -2.98 -14.24 18.84
N THR A 108 -3.28 -13.32 17.92
CA THR A 108 -2.30 -12.41 17.32
C THR A 108 -2.75 -10.96 17.40
N ARG A 109 -1.78 -10.04 17.34
CA ARG A 109 -2.01 -8.59 17.22
C ARG A 109 -1.30 -7.99 16.00
N ARG A 110 -0.61 -8.81 15.21
CA ARG A 110 0.16 -8.38 14.05
C ARG A 110 -0.62 -8.71 12.78
N PRO A 111 -0.78 -7.78 11.83
CA PRO A 111 -1.46 -8.04 10.56
C PRO A 111 -0.77 -9.13 9.73
N GLU A 112 0.55 -9.22 9.83
CA GLU A 112 1.36 -10.23 9.14
C GLU A 112 1.00 -11.66 9.52
N ASP A 113 0.49 -11.87 10.74
CA ASP A 113 0.09 -13.19 11.26
C ASP A 113 -1.35 -13.56 10.91
N LEU A 114 -2.07 -12.71 10.15
CA LEU A 114 -3.43 -13.00 9.72
C LEU A 114 -3.45 -14.07 8.64
N VAL A 115 -4.39 -15.01 8.76
CA VAL A 115 -4.51 -16.15 7.86
C VAL A 115 -5.92 -16.26 7.28
N ASP A 116 -6.00 -16.72 6.06
CA ASP A 116 -7.27 -17.11 5.45
C ASP A 116 -7.80 -18.37 6.15
N ARG A 117 -9.00 -18.28 6.72
CA ARG A 117 -9.59 -19.39 7.51
C ARG A 117 -9.90 -20.64 6.70
N THR A 118 -10.07 -20.49 5.41
CA THR A 118 -10.41 -21.62 4.51
C THR A 118 -9.15 -22.34 4.05
N THR A 119 -8.11 -21.57 3.70
CA THR A 119 -6.89 -22.11 3.10
C THR A 119 -5.74 -22.26 4.09
N ALA A 120 -5.84 -21.66 5.28
CA ALA A 120 -4.80 -21.54 6.29
C ALA A 120 -3.50 -20.86 5.79
N LYS A 121 -3.56 -20.15 4.66
CA LYS A 121 -2.45 -19.37 4.11
C LYS A 121 -2.41 -17.99 4.71
N GLU A 122 -1.21 -17.46 4.87
CA GLU A 122 -1.01 -16.06 5.25
C GLU A 122 -1.70 -15.13 4.25
N LEU A 123 -2.32 -14.07 4.76
CA LEU A 123 -2.98 -13.07 3.91
C LEU A 123 -1.98 -12.20 3.15
N GLY A 124 -0.75 -12.10 3.64
CA GLY A 124 0.28 -11.23 3.11
C GLY A 124 0.00 -9.73 3.32
N VAL A 125 -0.88 -9.40 4.27
CA VAL A 125 -1.16 -8.01 4.66
C VAL A 125 -0.10 -7.55 5.64
N GLN A 126 0.52 -6.41 5.37
CA GLN A 126 1.47 -5.76 6.26
C GLN A 126 0.85 -4.54 6.95
N GLU A 127 1.43 -4.14 8.08
CA GLU A 127 0.97 -2.94 8.81
C GLU A 127 0.98 -1.69 7.92
N ASN A 128 2.01 -1.54 7.09
CA ASN A 128 2.15 -0.39 6.18
C ASN A 128 1.07 -0.38 5.09
N ASP A 129 0.62 -1.55 4.63
CA ASP A 129 -0.49 -1.66 3.66
C ASP A 129 -1.78 -1.05 4.22
N ILE A 130 -2.04 -1.28 5.52
CA ILE A 130 -3.22 -0.73 6.20
C ILE A 130 -3.13 0.79 6.30
N TRP A 131 -1.96 1.35 6.63
CA TRP A 131 -1.74 2.80 6.68
C TRP A 131 -1.91 3.46 5.31
N ILE A 132 -1.35 2.86 4.25
CA ILE A 132 -1.47 3.38 2.87
C ILE A 132 -2.94 3.34 2.42
N ALA A 133 -3.64 2.24 2.69
CA ALA A 133 -5.06 2.12 2.39
C ALA A 133 -5.92 3.13 3.17
N ALA A 134 -5.60 3.37 4.45
CA ALA A 134 -6.27 4.36 5.28
C ALA A 134 -6.11 5.79 4.73
N GLN A 135 -4.92 6.14 4.23
CA GLN A 135 -4.71 7.43 3.55
C GLN A 135 -5.53 7.52 2.26
N ALA A 136 -5.61 6.44 1.46
CA ALA A 136 -6.45 6.44 0.26
C ALA A 136 -7.93 6.71 0.62
N ILE A 137 -8.45 6.09 1.68
CA ILE A 137 -9.81 6.34 2.18
C ILE A 137 -9.96 7.77 2.69
N GLN A 138 -9.04 8.24 3.55
CA GLN A 138 -9.07 9.59 4.13
C GLN A 138 -9.18 10.68 3.08
N TYR A 139 -8.41 10.56 2.01
CA TYR A 139 -8.32 11.57 0.97
C TYR A 139 -9.21 11.29 -0.25
N ASN A 140 -10.02 10.24 -0.20
CA ASN A 140 -10.86 9.78 -1.32
C ASN A 140 -10.03 9.60 -2.61
N LEU A 141 -8.94 8.82 -2.50
CA LEU A 141 -8.04 8.50 -3.60
C LEU A 141 -8.23 7.06 -4.05
N ILE A 142 -7.98 6.81 -5.33
CA ILE A 142 -7.94 5.47 -5.88
C ILE A 142 -6.54 4.89 -5.65
N LEU A 143 -6.44 3.79 -4.92
CA LEU A 143 -5.17 3.12 -4.65
C LEU A 143 -4.72 2.32 -5.87
N VAL A 144 -3.57 2.66 -6.41
CA VAL A 144 -2.93 1.95 -7.53
C VAL A 144 -2.06 0.85 -6.97
N THR A 145 -2.45 -0.39 -7.19
CA THR A 145 -1.75 -1.58 -6.67
C THR A 145 -1.80 -2.72 -7.66
N ARG A 146 -0.87 -3.68 -7.55
CA ARG A 146 -0.82 -4.83 -8.45
C ARG A 146 -1.65 -6.01 -7.96
N ASP A 147 -1.76 -6.28 -6.65
CA ASP A 147 -2.47 -7.49 -6.18
C ASP A 147 -2.75 -7.59 -4.66
N ARG A 148 -1.90 -7.07 -3.80
CA ARG A 148 -1.88 -7.47 -2.36
C ARG A 148 -2.95 -6.81 -1.49
N MET A 149 -3.64 -5.81 -2.00
CA MET A 149 -4.63 -5.04 -1.22
C MET A 149 -6.06 -5.60 -1.30
N SER A 150 -6.27 -6.73 -2.00
CA SER A 150 -7.63 -7.30 -2.20
C SER A 150 -8.34 -7.62 -0.88
N ARG A 151 -7.61 -8.08 0.14
CA ARG A 151 -8.18 -8.40 1.45
C ARG A 151 -8.55 -7.15 2.25
N ILE A 152 -7.74 -6.10 2.10
CA ILE A 152 -8.05 -4.79 2.70
C ILE A 152 -9.27 -4.19 2.00
N ALA A 153 -9.32 -4.23 0.67
CA ALA A 153 -10.48 -3.76 -0.08
C ALA A 153 -11.75 -4.53 0.29
N GLU A 154 -11.66 -5.85 0.43
CA GLU A 154 -12.79 -6.69 0.84
C GLU A 154 -13.37 -6.27 2.19
N VAL A 155 -12.55 -6.08 3.21
CA VAL A 155 -13.04 -5.65 4.53
C VAL A 155 -13.49 -4.20 4.53
N SER A 156 -12.93 -3.36 3.67
CA SER A 156 -13.32 -1.95 3.57
C SER A 156 -14.75 -1.77 3.07
N THR A 157 -15.34 -2.78 2.42
CA THR A 157 -16.75 -2.69 1.96
C THR A 157 -17.76 -2.54 3.10
N THR A 158 -17.37 -2.85 4.33
CA THR A 158 -18.19 -2.62 5.53
C THR A 158 -18.12 -1.19 6.07
N LEU A 159 -17.19 -0.39 5.55
CA LEU A 159 -16.96 0.99 5.99
C LEU A 159 -17.86 1.96 5.21
N THR A 160 -18.08 3.13 5.77
CA THR A 160 -18.85 4.21 5.12
C THR A 160 -18.21 4.65 3.80
N TYR A 161 -16.88 4.64 3.75
CA TYR A 161 -16.10 4.96 2.56
C TYR A 161 -15.18 3.78 2.22
N PRO A 162 -15.59 2.92 1.28
CA PRO A 162 -14.78 1.75 0.91
C PRO A 162 -13.53 2.17 0.12
N LEU A 163 -12.47 1.38 0.27
CA LEU A 163 -11.24 1.54 -0.49
C LEU A 163 -11.49 1.29 -1.98
N GLN A 164 -11.14 2.25 -2.81
CA GLN A 164 -11.16 2.10 -4.26
C GLN A 164 -9.78 1.67 -4.75
N ILE A 165 -9.73 0.67 -5.63
CA ILE A 165 -8.50 0.14 -6.19
C ILE A 165 -8.51 0.22 -7.71
N ALA A 166 -7.39 0.64 -8.28
CA ALA A 166 -7.06 0.49 -9.69
C ALA A 166 -5.88 -0.49 -9.82
N ALA A 167 -6.14 -1.64 -10.45
CA ALA A 167 -5.09 -2.62 -10.74
C ALA A 167 -4.42 -2.28 -12.06
N TRP A 168 -3.09 -2.23 -12.07
CA TRP A 168 -2.29 -2.15 -13.30
C TRP A 168 -1.69 -3.52 -13.64
N LYS A 169 -1.59 -3.86 -14.93
CA LYS A 169 -1.18 -5.18 -15.44
C LYS A 169 0.00 -5.10 -16.39
#